data_a3b6ce886231e05797437b6fa2e9e58d
#
_entry.id   a3b6ce886231e05797437b6fa2e9e58d
#
_cell.length_a   1.000
_cell.length_b   1.000
_cell.length_c   1.000
_cell.angle_alpha   90.00
_cell.angle_beta   90.00
_cell.angle_gamma   90.00
#
_symmetry.space_group_name_H-M   'P 1'
#
loop_
_entity.id
_entity.type
_entity.pdbx_description
1 polymer ?
#
loop_
_entity_poly.entity_id
_entity_poly.type
_entity_poly.pdbx_seq_one_letter_code
_entity_poly.pdbx_strand_id
1 'polypeptide(L)'
;FSLTTGKYFNRNWNVGARFRLQSGLPETPYDLNRSALVNIWNIANGPVSNFAQLNTLRGNVAHQLDIRAEKKWIFSKWQFTFYVDVVNVYGSKNASNLPVVNLQRDASDNGIIANPNAPQDQQYYLLDVGESDRNMPLPYFGFIFEF
;
A
#
# COMPACT_ATOMS: atom_id res chain seq x y z
N PHE A 1 3.15 12.49 -13.37
CA PHE A 1 4.01 12.14 -14.49
C PHE A 1 3.98 10.64 -14.70
N SER A 2 3.89 10.19 -15.97
CA SER A 2 4.00 8.79 -16.34
C SER A 2 4.83 8.68 -17.60
N LEU A 3 5.77 7.74 -17.61
CA LEU A 3 6.60 7.41 -18.75
C LEU A 3 6.50 5.91 -19.02
N THR A 4 6.12 5.56 -20.25
CA THR A 4 6.10 4.17 -20.71
C THR A 4 7.02 4.02 -21.90
N THR A 5 7.84 2.99 -21.87
CA THR A 5 8.76 2.65 -22.96
C THR A 5 8.78 1.14 -23.19
N GLY A 6 9.13 0.72 -24.40
CA GLY A 6 9.27 -0.70 -24.71
C GLY A 6 10.18 -0.91 -25.91
N LYS A 7 10.75 -2.09 -25.98
CA LYS A 7 11.63 -2.49 -27.08
C LYS A 7 11.38 -3.93 -27.48
N TYR A 8 11.22 -4.12 -28.79
CA TYR A 8 11.21 -5.44 -29.42
C TYR A 8 12.64 -5.87 -29.74
N PHE A 9 12.95 -7.07 -29.34
CA PHE A 9 14.24 -7.71 -29.61
C PHE A 9 14.08 -8.87 -30.58
N ASN A 10 15.18 -9.34 -31.08
CA ASN A 10 15.21 -10.52 -31.96
C ASN A 10 14.56 -11.74 -31.27
N ARG A 11 14.07 -12.68 -32.10
CA ARG A 11 13.39 -13.90 -31.64
C ARG A 11 12.09 -13.64 -30.85
N ASN A 12 11.37 -12.57 -31.17
CA ASN A 12 10.05 -12.21 -30.59
C ASN A 12 10.08 -12.01 -29.08
N TRP A 13 11.15 -11.41 -28.56
CA TRP A 13 11.17 -10.86 -27.22
C TRP A 13 10.67 -9.43 -27.24
N ASN A 14 9.86 -9.08 -26.24
CA ASN A 14 9.45 -7.71 -25.99
C ASN A 14 9.69 -7.38 -24.51
N VAL A 15 10.31 -6.25 -24.24
CA VAL A 15 10.53 -5.76 -22.86
C VAL A 15 9.98 -4.35 -22.78
N GLY A 16 9.12 -4.13 -21.81
CA GLY A 16 8.50 -2.84 -21.50
C GLY A 16 8.80 -2.39 -20.07
N ALA A 17 8.83 -1.09 -19.89
CA ALA A 17 8.94 -0.48 -18.57
C ALA A 17 7.99 0.70 -18.47
N ARG A 18 7.38 0.87 -17.29
CA ARG A 18 6.52 2.00 -16.96
C ARG A 18 6.96 2.62 -15.65
N PHE A 19 7.37 3.86 -15.70
CA PHE A 19 7.65 4.67 -14.53
C PHE A 19 6.49 5.62 -14.25
N ARG A 20 6.06 5.70 -12.99
CA ARG A 20 5.04 6.64 -12.52
C ARG A 20 5.60 7.47 -11.37
N LEU A 21 5.27 8.75 -11.36
CA LEU A 21 5.62 9.69 -10.30
C LEU A 21 4.39 10.55 -10.01
N GLN A 22 4.00 10.62 -8.75
CA GLN A 22 2.89 11.43 -8.25
C GLN A 22 3.35 12.19 -7.01
N SER A 23 3.03 13.47 -6.93
CA SER A 23 3.27 14.26 -5.72
C SER A 23 2.38 13.77 -4.57
N GLY A 24 2.84 13.94 -3.34
CA GLY A 24 2.06 13.57 -2.16
C GLY A 24 0.71 14.29 -2.13
N LEU A 25 -0.34 13.55 -1.81
CA LEU A 25 -1.69 14.07 -1.62
C LEU A 25 -1.83 14.78 -0.27
N PRO A 26 -2.77 15.73 -0.12
CA PRO A 26 -3.12 16.27 1.19
C PRO A 26 -3.62 15.15 2.11
N GLU A 27 -3.16 15.15 3.36
CA GLU A 27 -3.57 14.19 4.38
C GLU A 27 -3.96 14.89 5.67
N THR A 28 -4.89 14.30 6.40
CA THR A 28 -5.35 14.77 7.71
C THR A 28 -4.75 13.86 8.78
N PRO A 29 -3.99 14.39 9.76
CA PRO A 29 -3.42 13.57 10.82
C PRO A 29 -4.50 12.90 11.67
N TYR A 30 -4.14 11.82 12.35
CA TYR A 30 -5.01 11.19 13.32
C TYR A 30 -5.00 11.98 14.65
N ASP A 31 -6.14 12.03 15.31
CA ASP A 31 -6.27 12.42 16.71
C ASP A 31 -6.02 11.19 17.59
N LEU A 32 -4.76 10.96 17.96
CA LEU A 32 -4.37 9.77 18.71
C LEU A 32 -5.02 9.72 20.10
N ASN A 33 -5.19 10.87 20.75
CA ASN A 33 -5.83 10.92 22.08
C ASN A 33 -7.29 10.50 22.01
N ARG A 34 -8.01 11.01 21.03
CA ARG A 34 -9.41 10.65 20.79
C ARG A 34 -9.52 9.21 20.25
N SER A 35 -8.62 8.78 19.39
CA SER A 35 -8.56 7.41 18.87
C SER A 35 -8.34 6.38 19.95
N ALA A 36 -7.57 6.70 20.99
CA ALA A 36 -7.30 5.78 22.09
C ALA A 36 -8.53 5.47 22.95
N LEU A 37 -9.55 6.34 22.99
CA LEU A 37 -10.75 6.09 23.79
C LEU A 37 -11.45 4.81 23.34
N VAL A 38 -11.73 3.91 24.30
CA VAL A 38 -12.31 2.57 24.04
C VAL A 38 -13.61 2.66 23.24
N ASN A 39 -14.50 3.56 23.62
CA ASN A 39 -15.79 3.77 22.94
C ASN A 39 -15.60 4.28 21.50
N ILE A 40 -14.65 5.19 21.28
CA ILE A 40 -14.37 5.74 19.94
C ILE A 40 -13.73 4.68 19.04
N TRP A 41 -12.70 4.00 19.54
CA TRP A 41 -12.03 2.94 18.77
C TRP A 41 -12.99 1.83 18.33
N ASN A 42 -13.84 1.36 19.25
CA ASN A 42 -14.79 0.29 18.99
C ASN A 42 -15.87 0.67 17.96
N ILE A 43 -16.26 1.94 17.91
CA ILE A 43 -17.21 2.44 16.91
C ILE A 43 -16.54 2.66 15.56
N ALA A 44 -15.36 3.28 15.55
CA ALA A 44 -14.62 3.61 14.32
C ALA A 44 -13.88 2.42 13.71
N ASN A 45 -13.64 1.37 14.50
CA ASN A 45 -12.79 0.22 14.17
C ASN A 45 -11.39 0.64 13.68
N GLY A 46 -10.82 1.66 14.32
CA GLY A 46 -9.52 2.21 13.95
C GLY A 46 -9.33 3.65 14.42
N PRO A 47 -8.22 4.30 14.03
CA PRO A 47 -7.94 5.67 14.41
C PRO A 47 -8.90 6.64 13.70
N VAL A 48 -9.22 7.75 14.40
CA VAL A 48 -10.07 8.82 13.86
C VAL A 48 -9.23 10.02 13.44
N SER A 49 -9.63 10.67 12.37
CA SER A 49 -8.93 11.85 11.84
C SER A 49 -9.18 13.09 12.72
N ASN A 50 -8.14 13.91 12.84
CA ASN A 50 -8.23 15.23 13.47
C ASN A 50 -8.74 16.27 12.47
N PHE A 51 -10.04 16.47 12.40
CA PHE A 51 -10.66 17.40 11.46
C PHE A 51 -10.32 18.88 11.72
N ALA A 52 -9.81 19.22 12.93
CA ALA A 52 -9.28 20.58 13.18
C ALA A 52 -7.98 20.84 12.37
N GLN A 53 -7.30 19.77 11.93
CA GLN A 53 -6.09 19.82 11.13
C GLN A 53 -6.33 19.19 9.73
N LEU A 54 -7.47 19.49 9.13
CA LEU A 54 -7.84 18.94 7.82
C LEU A 54 -6.79 19.30 6.76
N ASN A 55 -6.26 18.27 6.07
CA ASN A 55 -5.31 18.40 4.97
C ASN A 55 -4.02 19.19 5.28
N THR A 56 -3.60 19.23 6.55
CA THR A 56 -2.37 19.94 6.97
C THR A 56 -1.10 19.16 6.66
N LEU A 57 -1.18 17.85 6.50
CA LEU A 57 -0.06 17.00 6.12
C LEU A 57 0.00 16.79 4.61
N ARG A 58 1.15 16.33 4.18
CA ARG A 58 1.38 15.87 2.80
C ARG A 58 1.91 14.45 2.85
N GLY A 59 1.31 13.59 2.05
CA GLY A 59 1.79 12.25 1.80
C GLY A 59 3.16 12.25 1.13
N ASN A 60 3.77 11.10 1.07
CA ASN A 60 5.04 10.91 0.38
C ASN A 60 4.87 11.10 -1.13
N VAL A 61 5.95 11.47 -1.80
CA VAL A 61 6.01 11.38 -3.26
C VAL A 61 5.93 9.90 -3.64
N ALA A 62 4.85 9.53 -4.31
CA ALA A 62 4.66 8.17 -4.81
C ALA A 62 5.40 8.00 -6.13
N HIS A 63 6.30 7.04 -6.20
CA HIS A 63 6.97 6.67 -7.45
C HIS A 63 7.08 5.16 -7.57
N GLN A 64 6.95 4.65 -8.79
CA GLN A 64 6.89 3.23 -9.04
C GLN A 64 7.47 2.92 -10.42
N LEU A 65 8.25 1.87 -10.50
CA LEU A 65 8.74 1.29 -11.74
C LEU A 65 8.17 -0.11 -11.90
N ASP A 66 7.47 -0.33 -13.00
CA ASP A 66 6.96 -1.63 -13.41
C ASP A 66 7.75 -2.10 -14.64
N ILE A 67 8.10 -3.38 -14.69
CA ILE A 67 8.81 -3.97 -15.82
C ILE A 67 8.06 -5.20 -16.29
N ARG A 68 7.86 -5.31 -17.61
CA ARG A 68 7.28 -6.47 -18.27
C ARG A 68 8.28 -7.04 -19.28
N ALA A 69 8.45 -8.34 -19.23
CA ALA A 69 9.15 -9.09 -20.26
C ALA A 69 8.23 -10.17 -20.83
N GLU A 70 8.15 -10.25 -22.13
CA GLU A 70 7.34 -11.26 -22.80
C GLU A 70 8.11 -11.92 -23.94
N LYS A 71 7.79 -13.18 -24.16
CA LYS A 71 8.29 -13.99 -25.24
C LYS A 71 7.14 -14.59 -26.02
N LYS A 72 7.12 -14.35 -27.33
CA LYS A 72 6.13 -14.90 -28.24
C LYS A 72 6.73 -16.02 -29.11
N TRP A 73 6.03 -17.13 -29.24
CA TRP A 73 6.28 -18.22 -30.16
C TRP A 73 5.14 -18.24 -31.17
N ILE A 74 5.51 -18.26 -32.47
CA ILE A 74 4.55 -18.23 -33.56
C ILE A 74 4.63 -19.58 -34.26
N PHE A 75 3.50 -20.28 -34.31
CA PHE A 75 3.32 -21.54 -35.01
C PHE A 75 2.39 -21.32 -36.21
N SER A 76 2.23 -22.32 -37.06
CA SER A 76 1.48 -22.18 -38.32
C SER A 76 0.00 -21.89 -38.16
N LYS A 77 -0.62 -22.26 -37.01
CA LYS A 77 -2.07 -22.09 -36.75
C LYS A 77 -2.39 -21.40 -35.43
N TRP A 78 -1.41 -21.14 -34.59
CA TRP A 78 -1.61 -20.53 -33.28
C TRP A 78 -0.33 -19.84 -32.83
N GLN A 79 -0.48 -18.98 -31.82
CA GLN A 79 0.62 -18.27 -31.18
C GLN A 79 0.55 -18.50 -29.67
N PHE A 80 1.71 -18.53 -29.04
CA PHE A 80 1.85 -18.64 -27.60
C PHE A 80 2.72 -17.50 -27.09
N THR A 81 2.23 -16.75 -26.11
CA THR A 81 3.00 -15.71 -25.45
C THR A 81 3.09 -16.04 -23.96
N PHE A 82 4.28 -16.08 -23.43
CA PHE A 82 4.57 -16.11 -22.01
C PHE A 82 5.05 -14.73 -21.58
N TYR A 83 4.57 -14.24 -20.44
CA TYR A 83 5.02 -12.96 -19.90
C TYR A 83 5.28 -13.03 -18.40
N VAL A 84 6.20 -12.18 -17.97
CA VAL A 84 6.48 -11.89 -16.56
C VAL A 84 6.38 -10.39 -16.37
N ASP A 85 5.55 -9.97 -15.41
CA ASP A 85 5.40 -8.60 -14.96
C ASP A 85 5.94 -8.48 -13.54
N VAL A 86 6.76 -7.49 -13.28
CA VAL A 86 7.17 -7.13 -11.92
C VAL A 86 6.69 -5.72 -11.65
N VAL A 87 5.71 -5.61 -10.77
CA VAL A 87 5.17 -4.32 -10.34
C VAL A 87 5.98 -3.83 -9.16
N ASN A 88 6.33 -2.53 -9.17
CA ASN A 88 7.10 -1.87 -8.12
C ASN A 88 8.47 -2.52 -7.86
N VAL A 89 9.28 -2.67 -8.91
CA VAL A 89 10.55 -3.41 -8.94
C VAL A 89 11.50 -3.12 -7.78
N TYR A 90 11.52 -1.90 -7.27
CA TYR A 90 12.41 -1.49 -6.17
C TYR A 90 11.71 -1.29 -4.82
N GLY A 91 10.42 -1.68 -4.70
CA GLY A 91 9.71 -1.60 -3.43
C GLY A 91 9.62 -0.18 -2.88
N SER A 92 9.08 0.77 -3.67
CA SER A 92 8.91 2.15 -3.22
C SER A 92 8.06 2.25 -1.96
N LYS A 93 8.27 3.31 -1.17
CA LYS A 93 7.45 3.58 0.02
C LYS A 93 5.98 3.81 -0.35
N ASN A 94 5.11 3.57 0.63
CA ASN A 94 3.70 3.91 0.52
C ASN A 94 3.52 5.42 0.26
N ALA A 95 2.49 5.77 -0.51
CA ALA A 95 2.16 7.17 -0.81
C ALA A 95 1.68 7.94 0.45
N SER A 96 1.05 7.25 1.40
CA SER A 96 0.64 7.86 2.66
C SER A 96 1.83 8.08 3.61
N ASN A 97 1.83 9.23 4.27
CA ASN A 97 2.76 9.57 5.35
C ASN A 97 2.11 9.42 6.74
N LEU A 98 0.85 8.96 6.79
CA LEU A 98 0.16 8.69 8.05
C LEU A 98 0.76 7.45 8.71
N PRO A 99 0.92 7.45 10.04
CA PRO A 99 1.38 6.28 10.77
C PRO A 99 0.35 5.15 10.70
N VAL A 100 0.83 3.92 10.80
CA VAL A 100 -0.03 2.76 11.07
C VAL A 100 -0.32 2.75 12.56
N VAL A 101 -1.60 2.77 12.92
CA VAL A 101 -2.04 2.81 14.32
C VAL A 101 -2.85 1.55 14.60
N ASN A 102 -2.36 0.73 15.53
CA ASN A 102 -2.99 -0.49 15.98
C ASN A 102 -3.21 -0.45 17.49
N LEU A 103 -3.97 -1.40 18.02
CA LEU A 103 -4.03 -1.65 19.46
C LEU A 103 -2.85 -2.53 19.88
N GLN A 104 -2.26 -2.23 21.02
CA GLN A 104 -1.49 -3.23 21.76
C GLN A 104 -2.45 -4.30 22.26
N ARG A 105 -2.09 -5.57 22.06
CA ARG A 105 -2.95 -6.70 22.39
C ARG A 105 -2.31 -7.59 23.44
N ASP A 106 -3.13 -8.20 24.26
CA ASP A 106 -2.72 -9.23 25.22
C ASP A 106 -2.55 -10.60 24.55
N ALA A 107 -2.16 -11.61 25.34
CA ALA A 107 -2.01 -12.99 24.85
C ALA A 107 -3.30 -13.64 24.34
N SER A 108 -4.46 -13.06 24.63
CA SER A 108 -5.78 -13.50 24.18
C SER A 108 -6.32 -12.65 23.04
N ASP A 109 -5.46 -11.82 22.42
CA ASP A 109 -5.78 -10.92 21.31
C ASP A 109 -6.76 -9.78 21.65
N ASN A 110 -6.97 -9.48 22.93
CA ASN A 110 -7.76 -8.32 23.35
C ASN A 110 -6.92 -7.05 23.42
N GLY A 111 -7.53 -5.89 23.10
CA GLY A 111 -6.88 -4.60 23.27
C GLY A 111 -6.58 -4.31 24.75
N ILE A 112 -5.36 -3.88 25.04
CA ILE A 112 -4.92 -3.57 26.41
C ILE A 112 -5.46 -2.19 26.82
N ILE A 113 -6.30 -2.16 27.87
CA ILE A 113 -6.80 -0.91 28.46
C ILE A 113 -5.77 -0.41 29.47
N ALA A 114 -5.29 0.83 29.29
CA ALA A 114 -4.27 1.42 30.14
C ALA A 114 -4.78 1.79 31.55
N ASN A 115 -6.07 2.11 31.67
CA ASN A 115 -6.72 2.57 32.91
C ASN A 115 -8.02 1.80 33.20
N PRO A 116 -7.98 0.46 33.43
CA PRO A 116 -9.17 -0.37 33.55
C PRO A 116 -10.10 -0.01 34.70
N ASN A 117 -9.61 0.70 35.72
CA ASN A 117 -10.39 1.15 36.88
C ASN A 117 -11.11 2.49 36.69
N ALA A 118 -10.91 3.16 35.55
CA ALA A 118 -11.58 4.40 35.21
C ALA A 118 -13.05 4.14 34.78
N PRO A 119 -13.93 5.15 34.83
CA PRO A 119 -15.24 5.07 34.21
C PRO A 119 -15.13 4.66 32.73
N GLN A 120 -16.09 3.87 32.23
CA GLN A 120 -16.04 3.26 30.92
C GLN A 120 -15.89 4.29 29.78
N ASP A 121 -16.45 5.47 29.94
CA ASP A 121 -16.36 6.59 29.00
C ASP A 121 -14.98 7.28 28.98
N GLN A 122 -14.15 7.01 29.99
CA GLN A 122 -12.79 7.55 30.14
C GLN A 122 -11.71 6.51 29.98
N GLN A 123 -12.07 5.27 29.69
CA GLN A 123 -11.10 4.21 29.41
C GLN A 123 -10.44 4.42 28.05
N TYR A 124 -9.14 4.12 27.97
CA TYR A 124 -8.39 4.17 26.72
C TYR A 124 -7.46 2.97 26.53
N TYR A 125 -7.30 2.61 25.28
CA TYR A 125 -6.40 1.56 24.85
C TYR A 125 -4.95 2.05 24.77
N LEU A 126 -4.01 1.15 24.98
CA LEU A 126 -2.63 1.36 24.56
C LEU A 126 -2.55 1.22 23.04
N LEU A 127 -2.10 2.27 22.38
CA LEU A 127 -1.88 2.27 20.94
C LEU A 127 -0.45 1.84 20.61
N ASP A 128 -0.32 1.08 19.52
CA ASP A 128 0.93 0.81 18.84
C ASP A 128 0.96 1.66 17.57
N VAL A 129 1.93 2.59 17.51
CA VAL A 129 2.05 3.56 16.43
C VAL A 129 3.35 3.31 15.70
N GLY A 130 3.26 2.76 14.49
CA GLY A 130 4.38 2.42 13.64
C GLY A 130 4.43 3.23 12.34
N GLU A 131 5.53 3.10 11.63
CA GLU A 131 5.63 3.63 10.28
C GLU A 131 4.89 2.70 9.29
N SER A 132 4.37 3.29 8.21
CA SER A 132 3.84 2.51 7.10
C SER A 132 4.97 1.75 6.40
N ASP A 133 4.78 0.45 6.22
CA ASP A 133 5.75 -0.42 5.56
C ASP A 133 5.98 -0.03 4.09
N ARG A 134 7.14 -0.44 3.57
CA ARG A 134 7.43 -0.34 2.15
C ARG A 134 6.58 -1.35 1.37
N ASN A 135 6.09 -0.93 0.22
CA ASN A 135 5.47 -1.86 -0.71
C ASN A 135 6.54 -2.83 -1.25
N MET A 136 6.21 -4.11 -1.29
CA MET A 136 7.10 -5.11 -1.87
C MET A 136 6.95 -5.19 -3.40
N PRO A 137 8.00 -5.57 -4.13
CA PRO A 137 7.87 -5.96 -5.53
C PRO A 137 6.88 -7.11 -5.68
N LEU A 138 5.99 -7.01 -6.65
CA LEU A 138 4.97 -8.03 -6.88
C LEU A 138 5.14 -8.64 -8.28
N PRO A 139 5.67 -9.86 -8.38
CA PRO A 139 5.82 -10.56 -9.64
C PRO A 139 4.51 -11.25 -10.05
N TYR A 140 4.15 -11.13 -11.32
CA TYR A 140 3.09 -11.87 -11.99
C TYR A 140 3.64 -12.57 -13.20
N PHE A 141 3.07 -13.71 -13.54
CA PHE A 141 3.34 -14.39 -14.80
C PHE A 141 2.03 -14.88 -15.43
N GLY A 142 2.03 -14.98 -16.72
CA GLY A 142 0.88 -15.49 -17.45
C GLY A 142 1.22 -15.89 -18.87
N PHE A 143 0.23 -16.47 -19.53
CA PHE A 143 0.35 -16.93 -20.90
C PHE A 143 -0.92 -16.62 -21.67
N ILE A 144 -0.73 -16.35 -22.97
CA ILE A 144 -1.80 -16.03 -23.92
C ILE A 144 -1.69 -17.02 -25.07
N PHE A 145 -2.77 -17.66 -25.43
CA PHE A 145 -2.92 -18.48 -26.63
C PHE A 145 -3.84 -17.77 -27.61
N GLU A 146 -3.40 -17.65 -28.86
CA GLU A 146 -4.17 -17.04 -29.95
C GLU A 146 -4.23 -18.06 -31.11
N PHE A 147 -5.44 -18.34 -31.64
CA PHE A 147 -5.73 -19.32 -32.68
C PHE A 147 -6.18 -18.64 -33.98
#